data_bf8f231e0814e2c0d9315d703d718a45
#
_entry.id   bf8f231e0814e2c0d9315d703d718a45
#
_cell.length_a   1.000
_cell.length_b   1.000
_cell.length_c   1.000
_cell.angle_alpha   90.00
_cell.angle_beta   90.00
_cell.angle_gamma   90.00
#
_symmetry.space_group_name_H-M   'P 1'
#
loop_
_entity.id
_entity.type
_entity.pdbx_description
1 polymer ?
#
loop_
_entity_poly.entity_id
_entity_poly.type
_entity_poly.pdbx_seq_one_letter_code
_entity_poly.pdbx_strand_id
1 'polypeptide(L)'
;LSRRLEWQRLALRDRERPEFRVYTGNDLAIDMVRYGSDWLLGLSTAAPEAFARRDAWWAAGDPRFDELDDALQALGDFAFRRPVPAYKHSMAQALRLRGLVASDEPHPGSPRRPDSDREIIATILDRIDRALHA
;
A
#
# COMPACT_ATOMS: atom_id res chain seq x y z
N LEU A 1 4.68 -11.76 9.56
CA LEU A 1 4.47 -11.30 10.94
C LEU A 1 3.01 -11.00 11.18
N SER A 2 2.48 -11.36 12.36
CA SER A 2 1.10 -11.02 12.70
C SER A 2 0.98 -9.54 13.06
N ARG A 3 -0.16 -8.91 12.76
CA ARG A 3 -0.48 -7.55 13.19
C ARG A 3 -0.26 -7.34 14.69
N ARG A 4 -0.56 -8.37 15.51
CA ARG A 4 -0.36 -8.32 16.95
C ARG A 4 1.11 -8.09 17.33
N LEU A 5 2.05 -8.76 16.68
CA LEU A 5 3.47 -8.59 16.97
C LEU A 5 3.97 -7.20 16.53
N GLU A 6 3.49 -6.71 15.40
CA GLU A 6 3.82 -5.36 14.93
C GLU A 6 3.28 -4.31 15.90
N TRP A 7 2.02 -4.44 16.31
CA TRP A 7 1.42 -3.55 17.30
C TRP A 7 2.19 -3.56 18.64
N GLN A 8 2.59 -4.73 19.14
CA GLN A 8 3.39 -4.83 20.37
C GLN A 8 4.74 -4.14 20.23
N ARG A 9 5.39 -4.24 19.06
CA ARG A 9 6.65 -3.54 18.79
C ARG A 9 6.48 -2.02 18.75
N LEU A 10 5.40 -1.54 18.13
CA LEU A 10 5.09 -0.11 18.11
C LEU A 10 4.82 0.42 19.52
N ALA A 11 4.01 -0.28 20.33
CA ALA A 11 3.74 0.09 21.71
C ALA A 11 5.01 0.08 22.57
N LEU A 12 5.92 -0.87 22.35
CA LEU A 12 7.21 -0.91 23.02
C LEU A 12 8.09 0.28 22.62
N ARG A 13 8.16 0.59 21.30
CA ARG A 13 8.88 1.75 20.79
C ARG A 13 8.38 3.04 21.45
N ASP A 14 7.08 3.25 21.47
CA ASP A 14 6.49 4.49 22.02
C ASP A 14 6.82 4.68 23.49
N ARG A 15 6.94 3.60 24.25
CA ARG A 15 7.31 3.62 25.67
C ARG A 15 8.80 3.82 25.92
N GLU A 16 9.66 3.13 25.15
CA GLU A 16 11.10 3.03 25.43
C GLU A 16 11.94 3.98 24.56
N ARG A 17 11.52 4.19 23.32
CA ARG A 17 12.29 4.91 22.30
C ARG A 17 11.38 5.69 21.34
N PRO A 18 10.61 6.69 21.79
CA PRO A 18 9.61 7.38 20.97
C PRO A 18 10.19 8.07 19.72
N GLU A 19 11.48 8.41 19.75
CA GLU A 19 12.18 8.99 18.61
C GLU A 19 12.53 7.98 17.50
N PHE A 20 12.40 6.68 17.79
CA PHE A 20 12.83 5.63 16.87
C PHE A 20 11.77 5.37 15.80
N ARG A 21 12.18 5.39 14.53
CA ARG A 21 11.27 5.10 13.41
C ARG A 21 11.06 3.61 13.23
N VAL A 22 9.81 3.20 13.07
CA VAL A 22 9.43 1.82 12.83
C VAL A 22 8.62 1.74 11.55
N TYR A 23 9.22 1.12 10.54
CA TYR A 23 8.60 0.90 9.24
C TYR A 23 8.00 -0.50 9.19
N THR A 24 6.82 -0.63 8.62
CA THR A 24 6.25 -1.94 8.33
C THR A 24 6.60 -2.39 6.91
N GLY A 25 6.94 -3.68 6.76
CA GLY A 25 7.06 -4.34 5.46
C GLY A 25 5.87 -5.27 5.18
N ASN A 26 4.80 -5.17 5.96
CA ASN A 26 3.61 -5.98 5.80
C ASN A 26 2.59 -5.26 4.93
N ASP A 27 2.68 -5.47 3.62
CA ASP A 27 1.82 -4.82 2.62
C ASP A 27 0.32 -5.17 2.73
N LEU A 28 -0.05 -6.14 3.58
CA LEU A 28 -1.44 -6.44 3.92
C LEU A 28 -1.93 -5.73 5.19
N ALA A 29 -1.05 -4.99 5.85
CA ALA A 29 -1.35 -4.25 7.08
C ALA A 29 -1.22 -2.74 6.83
N ILE A 30 -1.92 -2.24 5.82
CA ILE A 30 -1.90 -0.83 5.39
C ILE A 30 -2.38 0.09 6.51
N ASP A 31 -3.33 -0.38 7.32
CA ASP A 31 -3.89 0.32 8.48
C ASP A 31 -2.93 0.47 9.67
N MET A 32 -1.72 -0.08 9.59
CA MET A 32 -0.75 -0.02 10.71
C MET A 32 -0.33 1.40 11.08
N VAL A 33 -0.53 2.40 10.23
CA VAL A 33 -0.35 3.81 10.58
C VAL A 33 -1.21 4.23 11.78
N ARG A 34 -2.40 3.65 11.93
CA ARG A 34 -3.31 3.86 13.08
C ARG A 34 -2.70 3.41 14.41
N TYR A 35 -1.69 2.55 14.36
CA TYR A 35 -0.97 2.02 15.52
C TYR A 35 0.44 2.59 15.66
N GLY A 36 0.74 3.67 14.92
CA GLY A 36 2.00 4.38 15.02
C GLY A 36 3.12 3.91 14.10
N SER A 37 2.83 3.10 13.06
CA SER A 37 3.82 2.82 12.03
C SER A 37 4.19 4.11 11.28
N ASP A 38 5.47 4.30 11.03
CA ASP A 38 5.96 5.50 10.35
C ASP A 38 5.82 5.43 8.84
N TRP A 39 5.85 4.25 8.24
CA TRP A 39 5.79 4.08 6.79
C TRP A 39 5.43 2.64 6.39
N LEU A 40 4.79 2.50 5.24
CA LEU A 40 4.60 1.23 4.56
C LEU A 40 5.55 1.13 3.36
N LEU A 41 6.35 0.06 3.32
CA LEU A 41 7.24 -0.27 2.20
C LEU A 41 6.52 -1.12 1.15
N GLY A 42 7.10 -1.20 -0.06
CA GLY A 42 6.63 -2.09 -1.12
C GLY A 42 5.44 -1.50 -1.88
N LEU A 43 4.22 -1.77 -1.45
CA LEU A 43 2.99 -1.32 -2.13
C LEU A 43 2.92 0.20 -2.34
N SER A 44 3.52 0.98 -1.44
CA SER A 44 3.57 2.44 -1.55
C SER A 44 4.23 2.94 -2.84
N THR A 45 5.04 2.13 -3.50
CA THR A 45 5.63 2.49 -4.80
C THR A 45 4.60 2.67 -5.91
N ALA A 46 3.44 2.04 -5.80
CA ALA A 46 2.36 2.17 -6.79
C ALA A 46 1.68 3.54 -6.77
N ALA A 47 1.60 4.19 -5.59
CA ALA A 47 0.93 5.49 -5.42
C ALA A 47 1.54 6.26 -4.22
N PRO A 48 2.82 6.67 -4.29
CA PRO A 48 3.52 7.26 -3.14
C PRO A 48 2.86 8.54 -2.63
N GLU A 49 2.29 9.36 -3.51
CA GLU A 49 1.56 10.56 -3.16
C GLU A 49 0.29 10.26 -2.33
N ALA A 50 -0.42 9.18 -2.64
CA ALA A 50 -1.61 8.76 -1.91
C ALA A 50 -1.26 8.26 -0.50
N PHE A 51 -0.20 7.46 -0.37
CA PHE A 51 0.28 7.01 0.93
C PHE A 51 0.76 8.19 1.79
N ALA A 52 1.52 9.13 1.21
CA ALA A 52 1.97 10.32 1.92
C ALA A 52 0.79 11.20 2.38
N ARG A 53 -0.22 11.37 1.53
CA ARG A 53 -1.44 12.13 1.87
C ARG A 53 -2.24 11.44 2.97
N ARG A 54 -2.40 10.13 2.89
CA ARG A 54 -3.07 9.34 3.91
C ARG A 54 -2.39 9.52 5.28
N ASP A 55 -1.07 9.43 5.35
CA ASP A 55 -0.32 9.60 6.59
C ASP A 55 -0.47 11.02 7.16
N ALA A 56 -0.47 12.03 6.29
CA ALA A 56 -0.70 13.41 6.69
C ALA A 56 -2.12 13.62 7.24
N TRP A 57 -3.13 13.04 6.61
CA TRP A 57 -4.51 13.10 7.10
C TRP A 57 -4.69 12.38 8.43
N TRP A 58 -4.05 11.23 8.60
CA TRP A 58 -4.05 10.54 9.89
C TRP A 58 -3.46 11.43 11.01
N ALA A 59 -2.30 12.01 10.76
CA ALA A 59 -1.64 12.89 11.72
C ALA A 59 -2.46 14.15 12.07
N ALA A 60 -3.26 14.64 11.11
CA ALA A 60 -4.14 15.80 11.29
C ALA A 60 -5.52 15.46 11.89
N GLY A 61 -5.86 14.17 12.04
CA GLY A 61 -7.20 13.73 12.42
C GLY A 61 -8.27 14.02 11.35
N ASP A 62 -7.87 14.10 10.08
CA ASP A 62 -8.76 14.38 8.96
C ASP A 62 -9.61 13.16 8.61
N PRO A 63 -10.94 13.25 8.59
CA PRO A 63 -11.82 12.11 8.33
C PRO A 63 -11.69 11.52 6.93
N ARG A 64 -11.13 12.24 5.97
CA ARG A 64 -10.85 11.74 4.62
C ARG A 64 -9.82 10.60 4.61
N PHE A 65 -9.07 10.45 5.70
CA PHE A 65 -8.16 9.33 5.90
C PHE A 65 -8.84 7.98 5.62
N ASP A 66 -10.04 7.75 6.16
CA ASP A 66 -10.69 6.44 6.12
C ASP A 66 -10.97 5.96 4.70
N GLU A 67 -11.49 6.85 3.83
CA GLU A 67 -11.79 6.48 2.44
C GLU A 67 -10.53 6.20 1.63
N LEU A 68 -9.47 7.00 1.82
CA LEU A 68 -8.20 6.79 1.13
C LEU A 68 -7.49 5.52 1.63
N ASP A 69 -7.52 5.25 2.94
CA ASP A 69 -6.95 4.04 3.54
C ASP A 69 -7.65 2.78 3.00
N ASP A 70 -8.97 2.78 2.91
CA ASP A 70 -9.75 1.69 2.33
C ASP A 70 -9.45 1.47 0.84
N ALA A 71 -9.27 2.54 0.08
CA ALA A 71 -8.91 2.42 -1.33
C ALA A 71 -7.51 1.82 -1.52
N LEU A 72 -6.55 2.22 -0.69
CA LEU A 72 -5.20 1.67 -0.67
C LEU A 72 -5.19 0.21 -0.19
N GLN A 73 -6.04 -0.14 0.80
CA GLN A 73 -6.20 -1.53 1.26
C GLN A 73 -6.72 -2.42 0.11
N ALA A 74 -7.67 -1.94 -0.69
CA ALA A 74 -8.17 -2.68 -1.85
C ALA A 74 -7.04 -3.00 -2.85
N LEU A 75 -6.11 -2.08 -3.08
CA LEU A 75 -4.93 -2.33 -3.92
C LEU A 75 -4.04 -3.43 -3.32
N GLY A 76 -3.81 -3.39 -2.01
CA GLY A 76 -3.03 -4.40 -1.29
C GLY A 76 -3.66 -5.79 -1.39
N ASP A 77 -4.94 -5.91 -1.07
CA ASP A 77 -5.68 -7.16 -1.10
C ASP A 77 -5.68 -7.79 -2.50
N PHE A 78 -5.88 -6.97 -3.52
CA PHE A 78 -5.84 -7.44 -4.90
C PHE A 78 -4.43 -7.87 -5.34
N ALA A 79 -3.42 -7.07 -5.06
CA ALA A 79 -2.05 -7.33 -5.49
C ALA A 79 -1.46 -8.58 -4.82
N PHE A 80 -1.72 -8.77 -3.52
CA PHE A 80 -1.14 -9.86 -2.73
C PHE A 80 -1.97 -11.15 -2.71
N ARG A 81 -3.05 -11.24 -3.49
CA ARG A 81 -3.76 -12.51 -3.66
C ARG A 81 -2.86 -13.60 -4.23
N ARG A 82 -3.20 -14.85 -4.01
CA ARG A 82 -2.39 -15.99 -4.48
C ARG A 82 -2.28 -16.05 -6.02
N PRO A 83 -1.14 -16.41 -6.59
CA PRO A 83 0.16 -16.65 -5.92
C PRO A 83 0.79 -15.32 -5.46
N VAL A 84 1.16 -15.22 -4.19
CA VAL A 84 1.68 -13.98 -3.59
C VAL A 84 2.85 -13.37 -4.36
N PRO A 85 3.88 -14.13 -4.83
CA PRO A 85 5.00 -13.53 -5.56
C PRO A 85 4.62 -12.78 -6.84
N ALA A 86 3.41 -13.00 -7.39
CA ALA A 86 2.91 -12.28 -8.56
C ALA A 86 2.51 -10.83 -8.27
N TYR A 87 2.55 -10.38 -6.99
CA TYR A 87 2.30 -8.97 -6.64
C TYR A 87 3.23 -8.01 -7.39
N LYS A 88 4.47 -8.45 -7.66
CA LYS A 88 5.44 -7.66 -8.45
C LYS A 88 4.91 -7.32 -9.84
N HIS A 89 4.24 -8.27 -10.49
CA HIS A 89 3.62 -8.02 -11.79
C HIS A 89 2.38 -7.11 -11.65
N SER A 90 1.57 -7.27 -10.59
CA SER A 90 0.46 -6.34 -10.31
C SER A 90 0.96 -4.90 -10.14
N MET A 91 2.10 -4.71 -9.45
CA MET A 91 2.70 -3.39 -9.30
C MET A 91 3.24 -2.84 -10.63
N ALA A 92 3.86 -3.69 -11.46
CA ALA A 92 4.29 -3.28 -12.79
C ALA A 92 3.11 -2.84 -13.67
N GLN A 93 1.99 -3.58 -13.61
CA GLN A 93 0.74 -3.18 -14.31
C GLN A 93 0.22 -1.83 -13.79
N ALA A 94 0.21 -1.61 -12.48
CA ALA A 94 -0.21 -0.33 -11.89
C ALA A 94 0.70 0.83 -12.34
N LEU A 95 2.01 0.65 -12.31
CA LEU A 95 2.96 1.67 -12.76
C LEU A 95 2.83 1.98 -14.26
N ARG A 96 2.54 0.97 -15.08
CA ARG A 96 2.29 1.16 -16.51
C ARG A 96 1.00 1.93 -16.75
N LEU A 97 -0.08 1.59 -16.06
CA LEU A 97 -1.35 2.32 -16.15
C LEU A 97 -1.20 3.79 -15.78
N ARG A 98 -0.31 4.09 -14.84
CA ARG A 98 0.06 5.45 -14.44
C ARG A 98 1.04 6.14 -15.38
N GLY A 99 1.52 5.47 -16.44
CA GLY A 99 2.47 6.02 -17.39
C GLY A 99 3.90 6.18 -16.86
N LEU A 100 4.23 5.54 -15.73
CA LEU A 100 5.54 5.67 -15.08
C LEU A 100 6.58 4.69 -15.64
N VAL A 101 6.14 3.62 -16.29
CA VAL A 101 7.01 2.64 -16.96
C VAL A 101 6.44 2.32 -18.36
N ALA A 102 7.32 2.01 -19.30
CA ALA A 102 6.94 1.68 -20.67
C ALA A 102 6.41 0.25 -20.83
N SER A 103 6.80 -0.66 -19.92
CA SER A 103 6.43 -2.08 -19.96
C SER A 103 6.13 -2.58 -18.56
N ASP A 104 5.16 -3.49 -18.48
CA ASP A 104 4.84 -4.24 -17.28
C ASP A 104 5.30 -5.71 -17.35
N GLU A 105 6.14 -6.03 -18.34
CA GLU A 105 6.67 -7.39 -18.50
C GLU A 105 7.48 -7.82 -17.26
N PRO A 106 7.09 -8.91 -16.58
CA PRO A 106 7.81 -9.38 -15.42
C PRO A 106 9.15 -10.03 -15.81
N HIS A 107 10.06 -10.11 -14.86
CA HIS A 107 11.30 -10.84 -15.05
C HIS A 107 11.03 -12.30 -15.50
N PRO A 108 11.82 -12.86 -16.46
CA PRO A 108 11.68 -14.25 -16.87
C PRO A 108 11.64 -15.23 -15.69
N GLY A 109 10.68 -16.15 -15.70
CA GLY A 109 10.47 -17.09 -14.60
C GLY A 109 9.69 -16.55 -13.40
N SER A 110 9.35 -15.27 -13.36
CA SER A 110 8.47 -14.72 -12.32
C SER A 110 6.99 -15.04 -12.61
N PRO A 111 6.19 -15.26 -11.57
CA PRO A 111 4.75 -15.45 -11.74
C PRO A 111 4.10 -14.23 -12.41
N ARG A 112 3.23 -14.51 -13.40
CA ARG A 112 2.46 -13.50 -14.11
C ARG A 112 1.04 -13.39 -13.58
N ARG A 113 0.45 -12.20 -13.74
CA ARG A 113 -0.97 -11.93 -13.60
C ARG A 113 -1.64 -11.94 -14.97
N PRO A 114 -2.94 -12.30 -15.04
CA PRO A 114 -3.73 -12.15 -16.26
C PRO A 114 -3.74 -10.70 -16.75
N ASP A 115 -3.87 -10.51 -18.07
CA ASP A 115 -3.99 -9.17 -18.65
C ASP A 115 -5.29 -8.47 -18.23
N SER A 116 -6.35 -9.24 -17.93
CA SER A 116 -7.61 -8.73 -17.38
C SER A 116 -7.47 -8.03 -16.04
N ASP A 117 -6.40 -8.30 -15.28
CA ASP A 117 -6.13 -7.62 -14.01
C ASP A 117 -5.94 -6.12 -14.18
N ARG A 118 -5.48 -5.67 -15.36
CA ARG A 118 -5.28 -4.23 -15.64
C ARG A 118 -6.57 -3.43 -15.49
N GLU A 119 -7.71 -3.97 -15.89
CA GLU A 119 -9.00 -3.30 -15.76
C GLU A 119 -9.39 -3.14 -14.28
N ILE A 120 -9.14 -4.17 -13.48
CA ILE A 120 -9.42 -4.15 -12.05
C ILE A 120 -8.48 -3.16 -11.36
N ILE A 121 -7.17 -3.20 -11.69
CA ILE A 121 -6.18 -2.26 -11.15
C ILE A 121 -6.54 -0.83 -11.53
N ALA A 122 -6.95 -0.58 -12.79
CA ALA A 122 -7.38 0.75 -13.23
C ALA A 122 -8.54 1.26 -12.36
N THR A 123 -9.56 0.43 -12.13
CA THR A 123 -10.69 0.78 -11.27
C THR A 123 -10.25 1.12 -9.83
N ILE A 124 -9.29 0.37 -9.29
CA ILE A 124 -8.76 0.64 -7.94
C ILE A 124 -7.96 1.95 -7.93
N LEU A 125 -7.13 2.20 -8.95
CA LEU A 125 -6.37 3.45 -9.08
C LEU A 125 -7.30 4.66 -9.22
N ASP A 126 -8.38 4.56 -9.98
CA ASP A 126 -9.40 5.60 -10.09
C ASP A 126 -10.11 5.87 -8.76
N ARG A 127 -10.33 4.83 -7.96
CA ARG A 127 -10.87 4.99 -6.59
C ARG A 127 -9.88 5.74 -5.70
N ILE A 128 -8.60 5.36 -5.74
CA ILE A 128 -7.54 6.04 -5.00
C ILE A 128 -7.46 7.51 -5.40
N ASP A 129 -7.47 7.80 -6.71
CA ASP A 129 -7.39 9.17 -7.23
C ASP A 129 -8.58 10.02 -6.77
N ARG A 130 -9.79 9.48 -6.84
CA ARG A 130 -10.99 10.18 -6.34
C ARG A 130 -10.90 10.46 -4.84
N ALA A 131 -10.49 9.49 -4.03
CA ALA A 131 -10.34 9.67 -2.59
C ALA A 131 -9.25 10.70 -2.26
N LEU A 132 -8.17 10.73 -3.05
CA LEU A 132 -7.06 11.67 -2.88
C LEU A 132 -7.45 13.12 -3.13
N HIS A 133 -8.42 13.36 -4.04
CA HIS A 133 -8.84 14.70 -4.48
C HIS A 133 -10.23 15.13 -3.94
N ALA A 134 -10.82 14.32 -3.06
CA ALA A 134 -12.12 14.60 -2.44
C ALA A 134 -12.10 15.75 -1.37
#